data_bbd27e415511e53fe73cfb4b8fb8c7e2
#
_entry.id   bbd27e415511e53fe73cfb4b8fb8c7e2
#
_cell.length_a   1.000
_cell.length_b   1.000
_cell.length_c   1.000
_cell.angle_alpha   90.00
_cell.angle_beta   90.00
_cell.angle_gamma   90.00
#
_symmetry.space_group_name_H-M   'P 1'
#
loop_
_entity.id
_entity.type
_entity.pdbx_description
1 polymer ?
#
loop_
_entity_poly.entity_id
_entity_poly.type
_entity_poly.pdbx_seq_one_letter_code
_entity_poly.pdbx_strand_id
1 'polypeptide(L)' 'MIFSIGNRVKELRRDYNLSQAKLGDLLSVSQDTISLWENNKALPNTEYIILLCKMFDISADYLLGLDD' A
#
# COMPACT_ATOMS: atom_id res chain seq x y z
N MET A 1 -10.06 4.62 16.08
CA MET A 1 -10.00 3.77 14.87
C MET A 1 -8.55 3.59 14.45
N ILE A 2 -8.18 2.38 14.11
CA ILE A 2 -6.85 2.08 13.63
C ILE A 2 -6.91 1.88 12.13
N PHE A 3 -6.17 2.69 11.39
CA PHE A 3 -6.06 2.50 9.95
C PHE A 3 -5.16 1.31 9.67
N SER A 4 -5.60 0.44 8.80
CA SER A 4 -4.85 -0.75 8.44
C SER A 4 -4.23 -0.69 7.05
N ILE A 5 -4.30 0.47 6.39
CA ILE A 5 -3.77 0.64 5.03
C ILE A 5 -2.30 0.24 4.96
N GLY A 6 -1.48 0.77 5.86
CA GLY A 6 -0.05 0.47 5.87
C GLY A 6 0.23 -1.00 6.06
N ASN A 7 -0.49 -1.65 6.99
CA ASN A 7 -0.32 -3.07 7.23
C ASN A 7 -0.71 -3.89 6.00
N ARG A 8 -1.79 -3.51 5.33
CA ARG A 8 -2.24 -4.21 4.13
C ARG A 8 -1.28 -4.03 2.96
N VAL A 9 -0.75 -2.82 2.79
CA VAL A 9 0.30 -2.58 1.78
C VAL A 9 1.50 -3.48 2.04
N LYS A 10 1.93 -3.55 3.28
CA LYS A 10 3.07 -4.38 3.67
C LYS A 10 2.82 -5.86 3.41
N GLU A 11 1.65 -6.36 3.80
CA GLU A 11 1.27 -7.75 3.56
C GLU A 11 1.23 -8.07 2.07
N LEU A 12 0.60 -7.22 1.27
CA LEU A 12 0.51 -7.42 -0.17
C LEU A 12 1.89 -7.42 -0.81
N ARG A 13 2.73 -6.48 -0.41
CA ARG A 13 4.09 -6.39 -0.92
C ARG A 13 4.85 -7.69 -0.64
N ARG A 14 4.75 -8.20 0.58
CA ARG A 14 5.42 -9.44 0.96
C ARG A 14 4.86 -10.65 0.25
N ASP A 15 3.55 -10.71 0.08
CA ASP A 15 2.90 -11.80 -0.62
C ASP A 15 3.37 -11.91 -2.06
N TYR A 16 3.70 -10.77 -2.67
CA TYR A 16 4.21 -10.70 -4.04
C TYR A 16 5.74 -10.71 -4.10
N ASN A 17 6.41 -10.93 -2.96
CA ASN A 17 7.88 -10.98 -2.86
C ASN A 17 8.55 -9.71 -3.36
N LEU A 18 7.96 -8.56 -3.07
CA LEU A 18 8.50 -7.27 -3.47
C LEU A 18 9.22 -6.63 -2.29
N SER A 19 10.37 -6.00 -2.56
CA SER A 19 10.99 -5.11 -1.57
C SER A 19 10.27 -3.77 -1.56
N GLN A 20 10.50 -2.97 -0.51
CA GLN A 20 9.98 -1.60 -0.48
C GLN A 20 10.50 -0.79 -1.66
N ALA A 21 11.78 -0.95 -2.00
CA ALA A 21 12.38 -0.25 -3.13
C ALA A 21 11.71 -0.63 -4.43
N LYS A 22 11.42 -1.93 -4.62
CA LYS A 22 10.78 -2.40 -5.85
C LYS A 22 9.35 -1.88 -5.96
N LEU A 23 8.60 -1.92 -4.87
CA LEU A 23 7.24 -1.36 -4.87
C LEU A 23 7.27 0.13 -5.18
N GLY A 24 8.23 0.86 -4.60
CA GLY A 24 8.42 2.27 -4.91
C GLY A 24 8.67 2.50 -6.38
N ASP A 25 9.56 1.69 -6.99
CA ASP A 25 9.85 1.80 -8.42
C ASP A 25 8.59 1.58 -9.27
N LEU A 26 7.78 0.59 -8.91
CA LEU A 26 6.55 0.27 -9.65
C LEU A 26 5.53 1.39 -9.57
N LEU A 27 5.50 2.12 -8.47
CA LEU A 27 4.57 3.23 -8.25
C LEU A 27 5.17 4.60 -8.55
N SER A 28 6.45 4.65 -8.91
CA SER A 28 7.19 5.89 -9.16
C SER A 28 7.26 6.79 -7.91
N VAL A 29 7.43 6.17 -6.76
CA VAL A 29 7.67 6.88 -5.50
C VAL A 29 8.93 6.33 -4.84
N SER A 30 9.48 7.06 -3.88
CA SER A 30 10.68 6.62 -3.19
C SER A 30 10.39 5.47 -2.24
N GLN A 31 11.43 4.71 -1.90
CA GLN A 31 11.34 3.70 -0.86
C GLN A 31 10.89 4.31 0.47
N ASP A 32 11.37 5.51 0.78
CA ASP A 32 10.99 6.20 2.01
C ASP A 32 9.49 6.45 2.07
N THR A 33 8.88 6.78 0.94
CA THR A 33 7.42 6.96 0.86
C THR A 33 6.70 5.66 1.20
N ILE A 34 7.14 4.55 0.64
CA ILE A 34 6.56 3.23 0.95
C ILE A 34 6.71 2.93 2.45
N SER A 35 7.88 3.19 3.00
CA SER A 35 8.12 2.98 4.43
C SER A 35 7.18 3.81 5.30
N LEU A 36 6.96 5.08 4.95
CA LEU A 36 6.02 5.93 5.69
C LEU A 36 4.61 5.37 5.66
N TRP A 37 4.16 4.88 4.50
CA TRP A 37 2.83 4.25 4.39
C TRP A 37 2.74 2.99 5.26
N GLU A 38 3.75 2.11 5.19
CA GLU A 38 3.73 0.84 5.92
C GLU A 38 3.81 1.03 7.43
N ASN A 39 4.39 2.12 7.88
CA ASN A 39 4.48 2.45 9.30
C ASN A 39 3.34 3.37 9.77
N ASN A 40 2.36 3.62 8.92
CA ASN A 40 1.19 4.46 9.22
C ASN A 40 1.57 5.88 9.64
N LYS A 41 2.71 6.39 9.13
CA LYS A 41 3.15 7.77 9.36
C LYS A 41 2.66 8.71 8.27
N ALA A 42 2.23 8.17 7.15
CA ALA A 42 1.60 8.91 6.07
C ALA A 42 0.62 7.98 5.37
N LEU A 43 -0.39 8.53 4.74
CA LEU A 43 -1.37 7.77 3.98
C LEU A 43 -1.13 7.99 2.49
N PRO A 44 -1.24 6.94 1.66
CA PRO A 44 -1.24 7.14 0.22
C PRO A 44 -2.44 7.99 -0.17
N ASN A 45 -2.25 8.93 -1.10
CA ASN A 45 -3.38 9.70 -1.60
C ASN A 45 -4.25 8.84 -2.52
N THR A 46 -5.39 9.39 -2.95
CA THR A 46 -6.36 8.64 -3.74
C THR A 46 -5.76 8.03 -5.00
N GLU A 47 -4.89 8.75 -5.68
CA GLU A 47 -4.24 8.24 -6.89
C GLU A 47 -3.48 6.94 -6.61
N TYR A 48 -2.72 6.90 -5.54
CA TYR A 48 -1.94 5.71 -5.18
C TYR A 48 -2.83 4.59 -4.65
N ILE A 49 -3.94 4.92 -3.99
CA ILE A 49 -4.94 3.92 -3.61
C ILE A 49 -5.45 3.19 -4.85
N ILE A 50 -5.79 3.93 -5.89
CA ILE A 50 -6.27 3.36 -7.15
C ILE A 50 -5.19 2.47 -7.79
N LEU A 51 -3.96 2.97 -7.85
CA LEU A 51 -2.85 2.22 -8.44
C LEU A 51 -2.56 0.92 -7.68
N LEU A 52 -2.57 0.98 -6.35
CA LEU A 52 -2.36 -0.20 -5.52
C LEU A 52 -3.45 -1.23 -5.74
N CYS A 53 -4.70 -0.80 -5.80
CA CYS A 53 -5.82 -1.71 -6.05
C CYS A 53 -5.70 -2.39 -7.41
N LYS A 54 -5.32 -1.64 -8.43
CA LYS A 54 -5.13 -2.21 -9.77
C LYS A 54 -3.94 -3.16 -9.83
N MET A 55 -2.83 -2.76 -9.21
CA MET A 55 -1.60 -3.55 -9.25
C MET A 55 -1.77 -4.91 -8.55
N PHE A 56 -2.42 -4.91 -7.39
CA PHE A 56 -2.60 -6.12 -6.61
C PHE A 56 -3.93 -6.82 -6.86
N ASP A 57 -4.74 -6.28 -7.75
CA ASP A 57 -6.08 -6.83 -8.08
C ASP A 57 -6.94 -7.01 -6.83
N ILE A 58 -7.05 -5.96 -6.05
CA ILE A 58 -7.83 -5.93 -4.80
C ILE A 58 -8.82 -4.78 -4.85
N SER A 59 -9.85 -4.86 -3.99
CA SER A 59 -10.81 -3.78 -3.85
C SER A 59 -10.26 -2.66 -2.96
N ALA A 60 -10.76 -1.46 -3.15
CA ALA A 60 -10.46 -0.36 -2.25
C ALA A 60 -10.98 -0.64 -0.84
N ASP A 61 -12.12 -1.30 -0.72
CA ASP A 61 -12.66 -1.69 0.59
C ASP A 61 -11.66 -2.55 1.36
N TYR A 62 -11.04 -3.51 0.69
CA TYR A 62 -10.04 -4.35 1.32
C TYR A 62 -8.83 -3.52 1.76
N LEU A 63 -8.30 -2.71 0.84
CA LEU A 63 -7.10 -1.93 1.12
C LEU A 63 -7.34 -0.93 2.26
N LEU A 64 -8.52 -0.32 2.29
CA LEU A 64 -8.86 0.69 3.29
C LEU A 64 -9.34 0.09 4.60
N GLY A 65 -9.51 -1.23 4.67
CA GLY A 65 -9.97 -1.88 5.88
C GLY A 65 -11.46 -1.71 6.16
N LEU A 66 -12.25 -1.50 5.10
CA LEU A 66 -13.70 -1.32 5.20
C LEU A 66 -14.47 -2.62 5.01
N ASP A 67 -13.78 -3.67 4.61
CA ASP A 67 -14.37 -5.01 4.49
C ASP A 67 -14.55 -5.63 5.88
N ASP A 68 -15.53 -6.44 6.02
CA ASP A 68 -15.78 -7.15 7.27
C ASP A 68 -14.99 -8.45 7.35
#